data_4af24d65e941296935b6554569304345
#
_entry.id   4af24d65e941296935b6554569304345
#
_cell.length_a   1.000
_cell.length_b   1.000
_cell.length_c   1.000
_cell.angle_alpha   90.00
_cell.angle_beta   90.00
_cell.angle_gamma   90.00
#
_symmetry.space_group_name_H-M   'P 1'
#
loop_
_entity.id
_entity.type
_entity.pdbx_description
1 polymer ?
#
loop_
_entity_poly.entity_id
_entity_poly.type
_entity_poly.pdbx_seq_one_letter_code
_entity_poly.pdbx_strand_id
1 'polypeptide(L)'
;MAYKIFSPEQISDEHLAELFVDAPIDWKYRKVWQAYPKLDPIDTFAPIELYSQSKSAGLWYTSGIESFISTMETSALSGKNVATLLARRLWEQDSQ
;
A
#
# COMPACT_ATOMS: atom_id res chain seq x y z
N MET A 1 2.71 -27.77 -1.00
CA MET A 1 3.32 -26.80 -0.05
C MET A 1 3.71 -25.56 -0.85
N ALA A 2 3.59 -24.36 -0.29
CA ALA A 2 3.97 -23.11 -0.97
C ALA A 2 5.19 -22.49 -0.28
N TYR A 3 6.12 -21.99 -1.06
CA TYR A 3 7.34 -21.32 -0.59
C TYR A 3 7.37 -19.90 -1.15
N LYS A 4 7.87 -18.97 -0.34
CA LYS A 4 8.15 -17.59 -0.75
C LYS A 4 9.64 -17.34 -0.65
N ILE A 5 10.26 -16.98 -1.76
CA ILE A 5 11.70 -16.75 -1.86
C ILE A 5 11.92 -15.26 -2.15
N PHE A 6 12.77 -14.62 -1.36
CA PHE A 6 13.25 -13.27 -1.63
C PHE A 6 14.69 -13.34 -2.12
N SER A 7 14.98 -12.62 -3.18
CA SER A 7 16.31 -12.55 -3.75
C SER A 7 16.60 -11.13 -4.23
N PRO A 8 17.83 -10.62 -4.11
CA PRO A 8 18.21 -9.33 -4.67
C PRO A 8 18.22 -9.33 -6.20
N GLU A 9 18.35 -10.51 -6.82
CA GLU A 9 18.37 -10.71 -8.25
C GLU A 9 17.30 -11.72 -8.68
N GLN A 10 16.97 -11.72 -9.97
CA GLN A 10 16.00 -12.68 -10.50
C GLN A 10 16.61 -14.10 -10.48
N ILE A 11 15.94 -14.99 -9.76
CA ILE A 11 16.35 -16.40 -9.69
C ILE A 11 16.01 -17.10 -11.01
N SER A 12 16.98 -17.80 -11.62
CA SER A 12 16.77 -18.58 -12.83
C SER A 12 15.98 -19.86 -12.57
N ASP A 13 15.49 -20.50 -13.64
CA ASP A 13 14.78 -21.78 -13.51
C ASP A 13 15.72 -22.91 -13.10
N GLU A 14 16.98 -22.86 -13.56
CA GLU A 14 18.02 -23.81 -13.18
C GLU A 14 18.30 -23.74 -11.68
N HIS A 15 18.45 -22.53 -11.16
CA HIS A 15 18.71 -22.33 -9.73
C HIS A 15 17.50 -22.75 -8.87
N LEU A 16 16.27 -22.57 -9.36
CA LEU A 16 15.09 -23.11 -8.68
C LEU A 16 15.08 -24.64 -8.67
N ALA A 17 15.45 -25.29 -9.77
CA ALA A 17 15.53 -26.75 -9.82
C ALA A 17 16.54 -27.29 -8.82
N GLU A 18 17.71 -26.65 -8.71
CA GLU A 18 18.72 -26.99 -7.70
C GLU A 18 18.20 -26.84 -6.26
N LEU A 19 17.48 -25.74 -5.97
CA LEU A 19 16.94 -25.49 -4.63
C LEU A 19 15.88 -26.52 -4.21
N PHE A 20 15.11 -27.02 -5.16
CA PHE A 20 14.03 -27.97 -4.90
C PHE A 20 14.41 -29.42 -5.22
N VAL A 21 15.67 -29.69 -5.54
CA VAL A 21 16.21 -31.04 -5.77
C VAL A 21 15.32 -31.83 -6.72
N ASP A 22 15.08 -31.28 -7.92
CA ASP A 22 14.27 -31.87 -8.98
C ASP A 22 12.80 -32.19 -8.61
N ALA A 23 12.30 -31.62 -7.50
CA ALA A 23 10.89 -31.75 -7.18
C ALA A 23 10.03 -30.98 -8.22
N PRO A 24 8.92 -31.55 -8.67
CA PRO A 24 8.05 -30.87 -9.62
C PRO A 24 7.50 -29.57 -9.03
N ILE A 25 7.65 -28.48 -9.79
CA ILE A 25 7.10 -27.18 -9.45
C ILE A 25 5.80 -27.01 -10.26
N ASP A 26 4.68 -27.18 -9.61
CA ASP A 26 3.36 -27.11 -10.24
C ASP A 26 2.96 -25.67 -10.61
N TRP A 27 3.46 -24.71 -9.84
CA TRP A 27 3.14 -23.29 -10.03
C TRP A 27 4.30 -22.42 -9.57
N LYS A 28 4.60 -21.37 -10.34
CA LYS A 28 5.58 -20.35 -9.97
C LYS A 28 5.09 -18.96 -10.34
N TYR A 29 5.36 -17.99 -9.47
CA TYR A 29 5.08 -16.58 -9.68
C TYR A 29 6.34 -15.78 -9.36
N ARG A 30 6.72 -14.88 -10.27
CA ARG A 30 7.85 -13.97 -10.08
C ARG A 30 7.38 -12.55 -10.19
N LYS A 31 7.83 -11.71 -9.28
CA LYS A 31 7.59 -10.28 -9.32
C LYS A 31 8.82 -9.53 -8.84
N VAL A 32 9.24 -8.55 -9.62
CA VAL A 32 10.21 -7.55 -9.16
C VAL A 32 9.44 -6.51 -8.35
N TRP A 33 9.83 -6.35 -7.10
CA TRP A 33 9.30 -5.34 -6.22
C TRP A 33 10.26 -4.16 -6.21
N GLN A 34 9.77 -2.99 -6.59
CA GLN A 34 10.45 -1.73 -6.35
C GLN A 34 10.17 -1.31 -4.91
N ALA A 35 10.81 -1.99 -3.97
CA ALA A 35 10.69 -1.68 -2.56
C ALA A 35 11.54 -0.44 -2.23
N TYR A 36 11.06 0.38 -1.30
CA TYR A 36 11.77 1.55 -0.79
C TYR A 36 12.12 2.59 -1.87
N PRO A 37 11.13 3.35 -2.36
CA PRO A 37 11.41 4.45 -3.26
C PRO A 37 12.35 5.45 -2.60
N LYS A 38 13.24 6.06 -3.38
CA LYS A 38 13.96 7.25 -2.92
C LYS A 38 12.93 8.35 -2.74
N LEU A 39 12.81 8.83 -1.52
CA LEU A 39 11.93 9.94 -1.19
C LEU A 39 12.80 11.19 -1.03
N ASP A 40 12.53 12.18 -1.84
CA ASP A 40 13.10 13.52 -1.62
C ASP A 40 12.32 14.21 -0.50
N PRO A 41 12.97 15.11 0.26
CA PRO A 41 12.27 15.93 1.26
C PRO A 41 11.12 16.69 0.61
N ILE A 42 9.97 16.68 1.25
CA ILE A 42 8.78 17.41 0.81
C ILE A 42 8.41 18.46 1.85
N ASP A 43 8.02 19.64 1.39
CA ASP A 43 7.59 20.75 2.26
C ASP A 43 6.10 20.66 2.61
N THR A 44 5.33 19.97 1.78
CA THR A 44 3.88 19.85 1.94
C THR A 44 3.40 18.43 1.65
N PHE A 45 2.48 17.95 2.49
CA PHE A 45 1.81 16.67 2.23
C PHE A 45 0.65 16.84 1.25
N ALA A 46 0.35 15.77 0.51
CA ALA A 46 -0.86 15.72 -0.28
C ALA A 46 -2.09 15.92 0.63
N PRO A 47 -3.12 16.65 0.18
CA PRO A 47 -4.32 16.82 0.98
C PRO A 47 -5.00 15.47 1.20
N ILE A 48 -5.53 15.28 2.40
CA ILE A 48 -6.27 14.05 2.76
C ILE A 48 -7.56 13.96 1.96
N GLU A 49 -8.20 15.08 1.71
CA GLU A 49 -9.38 15.17 0.85
C GLU A 49 -8.99 15.76 -0.50
N LEU A 50 -9.08 14.95 -1.55
CA LEU A 50 -8.73 15.37 -2.91
C LEU A 50 -9.88 16.06 -3.64
N TYR A 51 -11.11 15.68 -3.31
CA TYR A 51 -12.29 16.23 -3.93
C TYR A 51 -13.47 16.23 -2.97
N SER A 52 -14.10 17.38 -2.82
CA SER A 52 -15.28 17.57 -1.98
C SER A 52 -16.42 18.13 -2.81
N GLN A 53 -17.57 17.50 -2.72
CA GLN A 53 -18.84 18.12 -3.10
C GLN A 53 -19.75 18.15 -1.86
N SER A 54 -20.49 19.23 -1.72
CA SER A 54 -21.30 19.50 -0.52
C SER A 54 -22.35 18.45 -0.15
N LYS A 55 -22.58 17.45 -1.00
CA LYS A 55 -23.56 16.37 -0.78
C LYS A 55 -23.03 14.97 -1.13
N SER A 56 -21.72 14.78 -1.19
CA SER A 56 -21.14 13.48 -1.49
C SER A 56 -20.07 13.09 -0.48
N ALA A 57 -19.79 11.80 -0.39
CA ALA A 57 -18.70 11.28 0.44
C ALA A 57 -17.31 11.81 0.06
N GLY A 58 -17.15 12.38 -1.15
CA GLY A 58 -15.88 12.94 -1.62
C GLY A 58 -14.89 11.87 -2.05
N LEU A 59 -13.69 12.33 -2.45
CA LEU A 59 -12.54 11.48 -2.75
C LEU A 59 -11.45 11.73 -1.70
N TRP A 60 -11.00 10.66 -1.07
CA TRP A 60 -10.06 10.72 0.05
C TRP A 60 -8.78 9.99 -0.28
N TYR A 61 -7.66 10.51 0.20
CA TYR A 61 -6.33 9.96 0.00
C TYR A 61 -5.70 9.56 1.32
N THR A 62 -5.47 8.25 1.51
CA THR A 62 -4.94 7.72 2.76
C THR A 62 -3.42 7.58 2.79
N SER A 63 -2.76 7.63 1.63
CA SER A 63 -1.32 7.35 1.52
C SER A 63 -0.43 8.58 1.53
N GLY A 64 -0.97 9.77 1.79
CA GLY A 64 -0.19 11.03 1.79
C GLY A 64 0.98 11.05 2.78
N ILE A 65 0.89 10.27 3.86
CA ILE A 65 1.94 10.19 4.88
C ILE A 65 3.11 9.29 4.47
N GLU A 66 2.97 8.45 3.46
CA GLU A 66 4.01 7.48 3.04
C GLU A 66 5.30 8.17 2.58
N SER A 67 5.21 9.37 2.04
CA SER A 67 6.39 10.17 1.68
C SER A 67 7.25 10.58 2.88
N PHE A 68 6.69 10.53 4.08
CA PHE A 68 7.38 10.85 5.33
C PHE A 68 7.71 9.57 6.13
N ILE A 69 6.73 8.73 6.38
CA ILE A 69 6.88 7.46 7.10
C ILE A 69 6.02 6.38 6.42
N SER A 70 6.66 5.31 5.95
CA SER A 70 5.98 4.18 5.34
C SER A 70 6.04 2.97 6.28
N THR A 71 5.04 2.85 7.17
CA THR A 71 4.86 1.71 8.07
C THR A 71 3.40 1.24 8.05
N MET A 72 3.15 0.02 8.51
CA MET A 72 1.78 -0.50 8.66
C MET A 72 0.98 0.33 9.67
N GLU A 73 1.63 0.76 10.75
CA GLU A 73 1.00 1.58 11.79
C GLU A 73 0.57 2.95 11.26
N THR A 74 1.43 3.62 10.50
CA THR A 74 1.11 4.93 9.93
C THR A 74 0.03 4.82 8.85
N SER A 75 0.03 3.76 8.07
CA SER A 75 -1.03 3.48 7.09
C SER A 75 -2.37 3.21 7.78
N ALA A 76 -2.38 2.43 8.87
CA ALA A 76 -3.57 2.19 9.67
C ALA A 76 -4.08 3.48 10.34
N LEU A 77 -3.17 4.31 10.85
CA LEU A 77 -3.52 5.61 11.45
C LEU A 77 -4.14 6.56 10.43
N SER A 78 -3.56 6.62 9.23
CA SER A 78 -4.08 7.43 8.14
C SER A 78 -5.48 6.98 7.71
N GLY A 79 -5.70 5.68 7.56
CA GLY A 79 -7.01 5.10 7.27
C GLY A 79 -8.05 5.41 8.36
N LYS A 80 -7.68 5.29 9.64
CA LYS A 80 -8.54 5.66 10.78
C LYS A 80 -8.90 7.14 10.76
N ASN A 81 -7.94 8.01 10.44
CA ASN A 81 -8.17 9.45 10.35
C ASN A 81 -9.18 9.78 9.24
N VAL A 82 -9.00 9.24 8.05
CA VAL A 82 -9.95 9.41 6.93
C VAL A 82 -11.33 8.89 7.29
N ALA A 83 -11.43 7.70 7.87
CA ALA A 83 -12.71 7.13 8.29
C ALA A 83 -13.44 8.03 9.33
N THR A 84 -12.70 8.61 10.26
CA THR A 84 -13.26 9.54 11.26
C THR A 84 -13.78 10.82 10.61
N LEU A 85 -13.01 11.40 9.69
CA LEU A 85 -13.40 12.62 8.98
C LEU A 85 -14.65 12.38 8.11
N LEU A 86 -14.66 11.26 7.40
CA LEU A 86 -15.81 10.86 6.58
C LEU A 86 -17.07 10.61 7.42
N ALA A 87 -16.94 9.88 8.52
CA ALA A 87 -18.06 9.62 9.42
C ALA A 87 -18.66 10.91 9.98
N ARG A 88 -17.82 11.87 10.39
CA ARG A 88 -18.30 13.20 10.85
C ARG A 88 -19.07 13.94 9.76
N ARG A 89 -18.54 13.95 8.53
CA ARG A 89 -19.21 14.60 7.40
C ARG A 89 -20.58 14.00 7.12
N LEU A 90 -20.69 12.67 7.11
CA LEU A 90 -21.96 11.99 6.86
C LEU A 90 -22.97 12.28 7.99
N TRP A 91 -22.51 12.26 9.23
CA TRP A 91 -23.36 12.59 10.38
C TRP A 91 -23.89 14.01 10.36
N GLU A 92 -23.05 14.98 9.99
CA GLU A 92 -23.46 16.39 9.88
C GLU A 92 -24.48 16.61 8.77
N GLN A 93 -24.43 15.81 7.70
CA GLN A 93 -25.41 15.87 6.60
C GLN A 93 -26.76 15.30 6.99
N ASP A 94 -26.78 14.23 7.78
CA ASP A 94 -28.04 13.61 8.26
C ASP A 94 -28.76 14.47 9.34
N SER A 95 -28.05 15.44 9.91
CA SER A 95 -28.58 16.29 10.99
C SER A 95 -29.19 17.61 10.51
N GLN A 96 -29.20 17.85 9.19
CA GLN A 96 -29.79 19.02 8.53
C GLN A 96 -31.10 18.66 7.81
#